data_eaad38699cbbcccf26a7e79de61f640b
#
_entry.id   eaad38699cbbcccf26a7e79de61f640b
#
_cell.length_a   1.000
_cell.length_b   1.000
_cell.length_c   1.000
_cell.angle_alpha   90.00
_cell.angle_beta   90.00
_cell.angle_gamma   90.00
#
_symmetry.space_group_name_H-M   'P 1'
#
loop_
_entity.id
_entity.type
_entity.pdbx_description
1 polymer ?
#
loop_
_entity_poly.entity_id
_entity_poly.type
_entity_poly.pdbx_seq_one_letter_code
_entity_poly.pdbx_strand_id
1 'polypeptide(L)'
;GLEANLDITEDGISIRHRGKGRQCFIKTEFALQRHQQQGELHVLLLEEPENHLSHVSMKRLVNQLATERQTQVFIATHSSHISSRLDLRKAILLGSARPVLMNELSAETAAFFMKAPDNNVLEFALARRVLLVEGDAEFILIEAFYRRLYGRAPEEDGVHIIAIGGTSFRRYLELARLLENRVAALRDNDGNYQQNCDERYADVICSRSRVFADRDNTRSTFEISLYQDNADLCETVFRGPRRTLTVQEYMLANKAEAAFRLLQLHAGELTVPDYIQEALAWIRE
;
A
#
# COMPACT_ATOMS: atom_id res chain seq x y z
N GLY A 1 22.92 42.56 20.64
CA GLY A 1 22.97 42.30 19.26
C GLY A 1 21.66 42.53 18.56
N LEU A 2 21.63 43.16 17.42
CA LEU A 2 20.48 43.40 16.55
C LEU A 2 19.84 42.08 16.05
N GLU A 3 20.62 41.01 15.96
CA GLU A 3 20.16 39.69 15.50
C GLU A 3 19.11 39.00 16.42
N ALA A 4 19.08 39.37 17.69
CA ALA A 4 18.12 38.79 18.64
C ALA A 4 16.69 39.33 18.49
N ASN A 5 16.48 40.38 17.69
CA ASN A 5 15.17 41.04 17.50
C ASN A 5 14.58 40.85 16.10
N LEU A 6 15.22 40.09 15.22
CA LEU A 6 14.66 39.79 13.90
C LEU A 6 13.61 38.67 14.06
N ASP A 7 12.39 38.97 13.64
CA ASP A 7 11.30 38.02 13.60
C ASP A 7 10.72 37.94 12.18
N ILE A 8 10.42 36.72 11.75
CA ILE A 8 9.75 36.51 10.47
C ILE A 8 8.25 36.66 10.73
N THR A 9 7.61 37.55 10.01
CA THR A 9 6.16 37.78 10.10
C THR A 9 5.49 37.43 8.78
N GLU A 10 4.30 36.85 8.89
CA GLU A 10 3.38 36.59 7.77
C GLU A 10 2.05 37.26 8.10
N ASP A 11 1.59 38.13 7.21
CA ASP A 11 0.38 38.97 7.44
C ASP A 11 0.39 39.71 8.79
N GLY A 12 1.57 40.25 9.18
CA GLY A 12 1.77 41.00 10.41
C GLY A 12 1.79 40.16 11.69
N ILE A 13 1.71 38.79 11.59
CA ILE A 13 1.77 37.87 12.72
C ILE A 13 3.11 37.16 12.72
N SER A 14 3.82 37.21 13.86
CA SER A 14 5.06 36.44 14.04
C SER A 14 4.85 34.96 13.75
N ILE A 15 5.78 34.34 13.04
CA ILE A 15 5.74 32.89 12.77
C ILE A 15 5.71 32.06 14.06
N ARG A 16 6.26 32.59 15.15
CA ARG A 16 6.28 31.91 16.47
C ARG A 16 4.87 31.70 17.02
N HIS A 17 3.90 32.52 16.60
CA HIS A 17 2.47 32.43 16.98
C HIS A 17 1.64 31.64 15.97
N ARG A 18 2.25 31.13 14.91
CA ARG A 18 1.59 30.24 13.93
C ARG A 18 1.66 28.78 14.38
N GLY A 19 0.75 27.95 13.91
CA GLY A 19 0.83 26.50 14.11
C GLY A 19 2.12 25.92 13.56
N LYS A 20 2.66 24.85 14.20
CA LYS A 20 3.95 24.24 13.87
C LYS A 20 4.13 23.91 12.38
N GLY A 21 3.08 23.42 11.73
CA GLY A 21 3.09 23.14 10.28
C GLY A 21 3.32 24.39 9.44
N ARG A 22 2.66 25.49 9.77
CA ARG A 22 2.88 26.74 9.06
C ARG A 22 4.28 27.29 9.29
N GLN A 23 4.80 27.15 10.51
CA GLN A 23 6.17 27.51 10.82
C GLN A 23 7.18 26.70 9.99
N CYS A 24 6.98 25.38 9.88
CA CYS A 24 7.83 24.51 9.07
C CYS A 24 7.81 24.91 7.60
N PHE A 25 6.64 25.12 7.04
CA PHE A 25 6.45 25.52 5.65
C PHE A 25 7.16 26.85 5.34
N ILE A 26 6.90 27.89 6.17
CA ILE A 26 7.52 29.23 5.99
C ILE A 26 9.05 29.15 6.11
N LYS A 27 9.57 28.41 7.08
CA LYS A 27 11.03 28.25 7.24
C LYS A 27 11.66 27.59 6.02
N THR A 28 11.01 26.56 5.47
CA THR A 28 11.50 25.87 4.28
C THR A 28 11.43 26.76 3.04
N GLU A 29 10.31 27.46 2.82
CA GLU A 29 10.21 28.46 1.74
C GLU A 29 11.27 29.55 1.87
N PHE A 30 11.47 30.07 3.06
CA PHE A 30 12.46 31.11 3.30
C PHE A 30 13.88 30.63 3.03
N ALA A 31 14.22 29.41 3.44
CA ALA A 31 15.52 28.80 3.14
C ALA A 31 15.73 28.64 1.64
N LEU A 32 14.72 28.17 0.90
CA LEU A 32 14.79 28.01 -0.56
C LEU A 32 14.90 29.37 -1.29
N GLN A 33 14.12 30.37 -0.89
CA GLN A 33 14.17 31.71 -1.50
C GLN A 33 15.48 32.43 -1.24
N ARG A 34 16.03 32.32 -0.02
CA ARG A 34 17.33 32.92 0.32
C ARG A 34 18.44 32.33 -0.56
N HIS A 35 18.38 31.05 -0.85
CA HIS A 35 19.31 30.37 -1.74
C HIS A 35 19.23 30.92 -3.17
N GLN A 36 18.05 31.14 -3.73
CA GLN A 36 17.85 31.66 -5.08
C GLN A 36 18.46 33.05 -5.25
N GLN A 37 18.56 33.84 -4.16
CA GLN A 37 19.12 35.19 -4.19
C GLN A 37 20.62 35.25 -3.93
N GLN A 38 21.18 34.34 -3.16
CA GLN A 38 22.59 34.39 -2.69
C GLN A 38 23.47 33.26 -3.20
N GLY A 39 22.91 32.20 -3.81
CA GLY A 39 23.67 31.09 -4.40
C GLY A 39 24.46 30.22 -3.40
N GLU A 40 24.14 30.29 -2.09
CA GLU A 40 24.95 29.72 -1.03
C GLU A 40 24.45 28.36 -0.50
N LEU A 41 23.23 27.93 -0.82
CA LEU A 41 22.68 26.69 -0.30
C LEU A 41 22.90 25.54 -1.29
N HIS A 42 23.79 24.62 -0.97
CA HIS A 42 24.13 23.48 -1.82
C HIS A 42 23.36 22.22 -1.40
N VAL A 43 22.98 22.09 -0.13
CA VAL A 43 22.33 20.91 0.45
C VAL A 43 21.18 21.34 1.35
N LEU A 44 20.02 20.73 1.16
CA LEU A 44 18.84 20.88 2.03
C LEU A 44 18.51 19.52 2.66
N LEU A 45 18.47 19.49 3.98
CA LEU A 45 18.06 18.31 4.74
C LEU A 45 16.69 18.55 5.34
N LEU A 46 15.74 17.67 5.07
CA LEU A 46 14.39 17.72 5.63
C LEU A 46 14.12 16.42 6.39
N GLU A 47 13.75 16.53 7.65
CA GLU A 47 13.34 15.43 8.50
C GLU A 47 11.85 15.53 8.75
N GLU A 48 11.13 14.46 8.39
CA GLU A 48 9.69 14.31 8.56
C GLU A 48 8.88 15.59 8.23
N PRO A 49 9.03 16.15 7.01
CA PRO A 49 8.37 17.41 6.66
C PRO A 49 6.83 17.32 6.67
N GLU A 50 6.29 16.09 6.67
CA GLU A 50 4.86 15.81 6.85
C GLU A 50 4.34 16.14 8.24
N ASN A 51 5.18 16.14 9.25
CA ASN A 51 4.78 16.44 10.61
C ASN A 51 4.23 17.87 10.70
N HIS A 52 2.97 17.96 11.11
CA HIS A 52 2.25 19.21 11.27
C HIS A 52 1.84 19.96 10.00
N LEU A 53 2.14 19.46 8.79
CA LEU A 53 1.65 20.06 7.56
C LEU A 53 0.24 19.58 7.20
N SER A 54 -0.59 20.51 6.71
CA SER A 54 -1.82 20.11 6.03
C SER A 54 -1.50 19.41 4.72
N HIS A 55 -2.41 18.54 4.26
CA HIS A 55 -2.25 17.81 2.99
C HIS A 55 -1.96 18.75 1.79
N VAL A 56 -2.59 19.94 1.77
CA VAL A 56 -2.37 20.93 0.72
C VAL A 56 -0.96 21.56 0.82
N SER A 57 -0.54 21.92 2.03
CA SER A 57 0.81 22.49 2.26
C SER A 57 1.90 21.48 1.92
N MET A 58 1.68 20.21 2.25
CA MET A 58 2.59 19.12 1.88
C MET A 58 2.73 18.97 0.36
N LYS A 59 1.62 18.97 -0.38
CA LYS A 59 1.66 18.90 -1.86
C LYS A 59 2.46 20.07 -2.45
N ARG A 60 2.28 21.27 -1.92
CA ARG A 60 3.01 22.45 -2.39
C ARG A 60 4.51 22.30 -2.13
N LEU A 61 4.89 21.90 -0.91
CA LEU A 61 6.30 21.69 -0.54
C LEU A 61 6.97 20.65 -1.45
N VAL A 62 6.35 19.48 -1.63
CA VAL A 62 6.90 18.42 -2.49
C VAL A 62 7.06 18.88 -3.94
N ASN A 63 6.07 19.60 -4.48
CA ASN A 63 6.18 20.15 -5.83
C ASN A 63 7.32 21.16 -5.97
N GLN A 64 7.52 22.03 -4.98
CA GLN A 64 8.66 22.97 -4.97
C GLN A 64 10.00 22.23 -4.94
N LEU A 65 10.13 21.25 -4.05
CA LEU A 65 11.33 20.42 -3.94
C LEU A 65 11.64 19.62 -5.21
N ALA A 66 10.61 19.09 -5.87
CA ALA A 66 10.75 18.32 -7.11
C ALA A 66 11.22 19.17 -8.29
N THR A 67 10.98 20.49 -8.27
CA THR A 67 11.40 21.46 -9.30
C THR A 67 12.76 22.10 -9.01
N GLU A 68 13.26 21.99 -7.78
CA GLU A 68 14.56 22.54 -7.39
C GLU A 68 15.70 21.74 -8.07
N ARG A 69 16.52 22.44 -8.85
CA ARG A 69 17.60 21.81 -9.65
C ARG A 69 19.01 22.16 -9.17
N GLN A 70 19.16 23.21 -8.39
CA GLN A 70 20.48 23.70 -7.97
C GLN A 70 20.89 23.21 -6.58
N THR A 71 19.91 22.77 -5.78
CA THR A 71 20.13 22.30 -4.41
C THR A 71 19.99 20.80 -4.35
N GLN A 72 20.94 20.12 -3.72
CA GLN A 72 20.78 18.71 -3.38
C GLN A 72 19.84 18.58 -2.17
N VAL A 73 18.74 17.84 -2.34
CA VAL A 73 17.73 17.68 -1.29
C VAL A 73 17.74 16.25 -0.77
N PHE A 74 17.85 16.10 0.55
CA PHE A 74 17.64 14.84 1.27
C PHE A 74 16.39 14.94 2.12
N ILE A 75 15.50 13.96 2.00
CA ILE A 75 14.25 13.92 2.75
C ILE A 75 14.21 12.60 3.52
N ALA A 76 14.22 12.67 4.86
CA ALA A 76 13.91 11.54 5.72
C ALA A 76 12.41 11.58 6.02
N THR A 77 11.68 10.54 5.65
CA THR A 77 10.21 10.48 5.80
C THR A 77 9.72 9.05 5.94
N HIS A 78 8.64 8.89 6.68
CA HIS A 78 7.85 7.64 6.73
C HIS A 78 6.46 7.82 6.07
N SER A 79 6.22 8.94 5.37
CA SER A 79 4.95 9.26 4.75
C SER A 79 4.85 8.72 3.32
N SER A 80 3.83 7.89 3.07
CA SER A 80 3.47 7.42 1.74
C SER A 80 3.11 8.58 0.79
N HIS A 81 2.56 9.68 1.31
CA HIS A 81 2.22 10.86 0.53
C HIS A 81 3.45 11.59 -0.05
N ILE A 82 4.56 11.57 0.67
CA ILE A 82 5.83 12.14 0.17
C ILE A 82 6.48 11.17 -0.80
N SER A 83 6.64 9.90 -0.41
CA SER A 83 7.32 8.90 -1.23
C SER A 83 6.62 8.67 -2.58
N SER A 84 5.30 8.74 -2.63
CA SER A 84 4.53 8.59 -3.88
C SER A 84 4.67 9.76 -4.86
N ARG A 85 5.30 10.88 -4.48
CA ARG A 85 5.51 12.06 -5.33
C ARG A 85 6.93 12.24 -5.80
N LEU A 86 7.84 11.46 -5.25
CA LEU A 86 9.26 11.49 -5.59
C LEU A 86 9.63 10.25 -6.40
N ASP A 87 10.67 10.36 -7.21
CA ASP A 87 11.18 9.22 -7.98
C ASP A 87 11.75 8.16 -7.03
N LEU A 88 11.03 7.05 -6.85
CA LEU A 88 11.41 5.95 -5.96
C LEU A 88 12.81 5.39 -6.26
N ARG A 89 13.31 5.50 -7.50
CA ARG A 89 14.66 5.07 -7.86
C ARG A 89 15.75 5.85 -7.13
N LYS A 90 15.41 7.02 -6.57
CA LYS A 90 16.29 7.83 -5.72
C LYS A 90 16.15 7.53 -4.24
N ALA A 91 15.20 6.65 -3.87
CA ALA A 91 14.98 6.30 -2.49
C ALA A 91 16.04 5.34 -1.96
N ILE A 92 16.36 5.52 -0.69
CA ILE A 92 17.19 4.62 0.11
C ILE A 92 16.33 4.16 1.28
N LEU A 93 16.05 2.87 1.37
CA LEU A 93 15.31 2.30 2.49
C LEU A 93 16.25 1.96 3.63
N LEU A 94 15.95 2.47 4.81
CA LEU A 94 16.73 2.32 6.05
C LEU A 94 15.95 1.46 7.05
N GLY A 95 15.48 0.30 6.72
CA GLY A 95 14.69 -0.54 7.63
C GLY A 95 15.17 -1.98 7.76
N SER A 96 16.11 -2.38 6.95
CA SER A 96 16.71 -3.72 6.91
C SER A 96 18.10 -3.74 7.52
N ALA A 97 18.72 -4.92 7.61
CA ALA A 97 20.10 -5.08 8.08
C ALA A 97 21.13 -4.24 7.27
N ARG A 98 20.78 -3.86 6.06
CA ARG A 98 21.56 -2.97 5.19
C ARG A 98 20.64 -1.97 4.49
N PRO A 99 21.12 -0.76 4.15
CA PRO A 99 20.39 0.16 3.28
C PRO A 99 20.11 -0.49 1.91
N VAL A 100 18.89 -0.34 1.42
CA VAL A 100 18.50 -0.82 0.09
C VAL A 100 18.30 0.37 -0.84
N LEU A 101 19.06 0.38 -1.94
CA LEU A 101 18.94 1.35 -3.01
C LEU A 101 17.86 0.89 -4.00
N MET A 102 16.90 1.76 -4.31
CA MET A 102 15.83 1.43 -5.25
C MET A 102 16.14 1.81 -6.71
N ASN A 103 17.41 2.05 -7.02
CA ASN A 103 17.85 2.44 -8.36
C ASN A 103 17.74 1.33 -9.43
N GLU A 104 17.59 0.08 -9.01
CA GLU A 104 17.37 -1.07 -9.90
C GLU A 104 15.91 -1.27 -10.31
N LEU A 105 14.98 -0.53 -9.68
CA LEU A 105 13.58 -0.58 -10.05
C LEU A 105 13.38 -0.08 -11.48
N SER A 106 12.57 -0.78 -12.28
CA SER A 106 12.29 -0.35 -13.65
C SER A 106 11.66 1.05 -13.68
N ALA A 107 12.00 1.83 -14.70
CA ALA A 107 11.47 3.19 -14.86
C ALA A 107 9.93 3.20 -14.96
N GLU A 108 9.35 2.17 -15.57
CA GLU A 108 7.92 2.00 -15.72
C GLU A 108 7.23 1.74 -14.38
N THR A 109 7.78 0.84 -13.57
CA THR A 109 7.26 0.52 -12.22
C THR A 109 7.41 1.71 -11.28
N ALA A 110 8.56 2.41 -11.32
CA ALA A 110 8.73 3.64 -10.56
C ALA A 110 7.70 4.72 -10.95
N ALA A 111 7.50 4.94 -12.26
CA ALA A 111 6.50 5.90 -12.75
C ALA A 111 5.07 5.51 -12.36
N PHE A 112 4.75 4.21 -12.32
CA PHE A 112 3.46 3.73 -11.84
C PHE A 112 3.22 4.12 -10.39
N PHE A 113 4.15 3.80 -9.49
CA PHE A 113 4.01 4.11 -8.06
C PHE A 113 3.97 5.62 -7.77
N MET A 114 4.60 6.45 -8.62
CA MET A 114 4.49 7.92 -8.51
C MET A 114 3.11 8.46 -8.94
N LYS A 115 2.40 7.78 -9.83
CA LYS A 115 1.13 8.25 -10.42
C LYS A 115 -0.09 7.59 -9.84
N ALA A 116 0.04 6.36 -9.35
CA ALA A 116 -1.09 5.64 -8.78
C ALA A 116 -1.53 6.34 -7.48
N PRO A 117 -2.81 6.68 -7.35
CA PRO A 117 -3.35 7.19 -6.09
C PRO A 117 -3.31 6.05 -5.05
N ASP A 118 -3.16 6.42 -3.79
CA ASP A 118 -3.31 5.55 -2.62
C ASP A 118 -2.52 4.22 -2.69
N ASN A 119 -1.35 4.25 -3.35
CA ASN A 119 -0.47 3.09 -3.33
C ASN A 119 0.20 2.97 -1.94
N ASN A 120 0.12 1.79 -1.36
CA ASN A 120 0.74 1.46 -0.08
C ASN A 120 2.22 1.05 -0.27
N VAL A 121 2.93 1.70 -1.21
CA VAL A 121 4.29 1.31 -1.58
C VAL A 121 5.26 1.41 -0.41
N LEU A 122 5.10 2.40 0.46
CA LEU A 122 5.97 2.56 1.61
C LEU A 122 5.67 1.50 2.68
N GLU A 123 4.40 1.25 2.96
CA GLU A 123 3.99 0.16 3.85
C GLU A 123 4.53 -1.17 3.34
N PHE A 124 4.34 -1.46 2.05
CA PHE A 124 4.92 -2.63 1.39
C PHE A 124 6.43 -2.70 1.54
N ALA A 125 7.12 -1.58 1.32
CA ALA A 125 8.58 -1.54 1.36
C ALA A 125 9.16 -1.77 2.77
N LEU A 126 8.44 -1.36 3.80
CA LEU A 126 8.86 -1.52 5.19
C LEU A 126 8.40 -2.84 5.81
N ALA A 127 7.39 -3.48 5.25
CA ALA A 127 6.87 -4.75 5.75
C ALA A 127 7.80 -5.92 5.37
N ARG A 128 8.02 -6.83 6.30
CA ARG A 128 8.81 -8.05 6.04
C ARG A 128 8.00 -9.15 5.35
N ARG A 129 6.72 -9.23 5.67
CA ARG A 129 5.77 -10.23 5.18
C ARG A 129 4.54 -9.51 4.68
N VAL A 130 4.18 -9.70 3.43
CA VAL A 130 3.04 -9.02 2.81
C VAL A 130 2.13 -10.02 2.13
N LEU A 131 0.86 -9.94 2.45
CA LEU A 131 -0.20 -10.60 1.72
C LEU A 131 -0.86 -9.56 0.80
N LEU A 132 -0.65 -9.71 -0.50
CA LEU A 132 -1.30 -8.89 -1.51
C LEU A 132 -2.64 -9.50 -1.87
N VAL A 133 -3.69 -8.70 -1.86
CA VAL A 133 -5.04 -9.10 -2.27
C VAL A 133 -5.53 -8.24 -3.42
N GLU A 134 -6.46 -8.78 -4.20
CA GLU A 134 -6.93 -8.09 -5.41
C GLU A 134 -7.84 -6.92 -5.09
N GLY A 135 -8.77 -7.09 -4.14
CA GLY A 135 -9.81 -6.11 -3.88
C GLY A 135 -10.29 -6.06 -2.43
N ASP A 136 -11.38 -5.31 -2.26
CA ASP A 136 -11.94 -5.02 -0.95
C ASP A 136 -12.57 -6.26 -0.29
N ALA A 137 -13.12 -7.19 -1.05
CA ALA A 137 -13.79 -8.36 -0.51
C ALA A 137 -12.81 -9.29 0.22
N GLU A 138 -11.66 -9.56 -0.41
CA GLU A 138 -10.56 -10.31 0.21
C GLU A 138 -10.02 -9.54 1.41
N PHE A 139 -9.73 -8.24 1.24
CA PHE A 139 -9.20 -7.41 2.31
C PHE A 139 -10.07 -7.46 3.58
N ILE A 140 -11.41 -7.40 3.42
CA ILE A 140 -12.38 -7.45 4.52
C ILE A 140 -12.33 -8.79 5.25
N LEU A 141 -12.20 -9.91 4.53
CA LEU A 141 -12.35 -11.25 5.13
C LEU A 141 -11.04 -11.90 5.58
N ILE A 142 -9.91 -11.54 4.97
CA ILE A 142 -8.63 -12.20 5.25
C ILE A 142 -8.21 -12.08 6.71
N GLU A 143 -8.42 -10.95 7.36
CA GLU A 143 -8.10 -10.81 8.79
C GLU A 143 -8.93 -11.79 9.64
N ALA A 144 -10.22 -11.93 9.34
CA ALA A 144 -11.10 -12.88 10.04
C ALA A 144 -10.65 -14.32 9.81
N PHE A 145 -10.28 -14.67 8.58
CA PHE A 145 -9.72 -15.97 8.25
C PHE A 145 -8.43 -16.26 9.01
N TYR A 146 -7.53 -15.28 9.07
CA TYR A 146 -6.28 -15.40 9.80
C TYR A 146 -6.53 -15.64 11.30
N ARG A 147 -7.39 -14.83 11.92
CA ARG A 147 -7.79 -14.99 13.33
C ARG A 147 -8.44 -16.36 13.60
N ARG A 148 -9.27 -16.83 12.69
CA ARG A 148 -9.90 -18.15 12.80
C ARG A 148 -8.89 -19.28 12.76
N LEU A 149 -7.90 -19.22 11.85
CA LEU A 149 -6.90 -20.26 11.68
C LEU A 149 -5.85 -20.28 12.78
N TYR A 150 -5.47 -19.09 13.29
CA TYR A 150 -4.29 -18.94 14.15
C TYR A 150 -4.58 -18.31 15.52
N GLY A 151 -5.78 -17.84 15.78
CA GLY A 151 -6.18 -17.24 17.07
C GLY A 151 -5.59 -15.87 17.37
N ARG A 152 -4.96 -15.21 16.38
CA ARG A 152 -4.31 -13.90 16.51
C ARG A 152 -4.44 -13.06 15.24
N ALA A 153 -4.14 -11.76 15.35
CA ALA A 153 -4.16 -10.86 14.20
C ALA A 153 -2.93 -11.07 13.30
N PRO A 154 -3.02 -10.79 11.97
CA PRO A 154 -1.88 -10.87 11.04
C PRO A 154 -0.69 -10.02 11.49
N GLU A 155 -0.94 -8.81 12.00
CA GLU A 155 0.08 -7.86 12.42
C GLU A 155 0.91 -8.39 13.61
N GLU A 156 0.33 -9.24 14.46
CA GLU A 156 1.04 -9.89 15.57
C GLU A 156 2.11 -10.87 15.09
N ASP A 157 1.93 -11.41 13.87
CA ASP A 157 2.93 -12.24 13.18
C ASP A 157 3.76 -11.42 12.17
N GLY A 158 3.60 -10.09 12.15
CA GLY A 158 4.30 -9.18 11.23
C GLY A 158 3.86 -9.33 9.78
N VAL A 159 2.63 -9.81 9.54
CA VAL A 159 2.03 -9.93 8.21
C VAL A 159 1.15 -8.71 7.94
N HIS A 160 1.46 -7.99 6.86
CA HIS A 160 0.68 -6.85 6.38
C HIS A 160 -0.21 -7.28 5.22
N ILE A 161 -1.50 -6.93 5.28
CA ILE A 161 -2.46 -7.20 4.20
C ILE A 161 -2.61 -5.92 3.39
N ILE A 162 -2.36 -5.99 2.08
CA ILE A 162 -2.41 -4.84 1.19
C ILE A 162 -3.31 -5.15 -0.01
N ALA A 163 -4.39 -4.38 -0.17
CA ALA A 163 -5.23 -4.42 -1.36
C ALA A 163 -4.62 -3.53 -2.46
N ILE A 164 -4.38 -4.10 -3.66
CA ILE A 164 -3.60 -3.42 -4.71
C ILE A 164 -4.34 -3.22 -6.03
N GLY A 165 -5.55 -3.76 -6.16
CA GLY A 165 -6.24 -3.83 -7.45
C GLY A 165 -5.57 -4.81 -8.44
N GLY A 166 -6.36 -5.45 -9.28
CA GLY A 166 -5.94 -6.62 -10.09
C GLY A 166 -4.77 -6.41 -11.05
N THR A 167 -4.49 -5.20 -11.49
CA THR A 167 -3.46 -4.93 -12.52
C THR A 167 -2.07 -4.66 -11.95
N SER A 168 -1.94 -4.48 -10.64
CA SER A 168 -0.72 -3.99 -10.00
C SER A 168 0.21 -5.08 -9.48
N PHE A 169 -0.23 -6.36 -9.39
CA PHE A 169 0.54 -7.47 -8.81
C PHE A 169 1.96 -7.56 -9.35
N ARG A 170 2.14 -7.53 -10.66
CA ARG A 170 3.47 -7.63 -11.28
C ARG A 170 4.45 -6.58 -10.77
N ARG A 171 4.00 -5.34 -10.57
CA ARG A 171 4.83 -4.23 -10.10
C ARG A 171 5.24 -4.38 -8.64
N TYR A 172 4.34 -4.89 -7.81
CA TYR A 172 4.66 -5.22 -6.42
C TYR A 172 5.58 -6.44 -6.31
N LEU A 173 5.45 -7.43 -7.19
CA LEU A 173 6.36 -8.59 -7.23
C LEU A 173 7.76 -8.20 -7.72
N GLU A 174 7.89 -7.27 -8.68
CA GLU A 174 9.16 -6.67 -9.07
C GLU A 174 9.82 -5.96 -7.88
N LEU A 175 9.04 -5.15 -7.14
CA LEU A 175 9.50 -4.47 -5.94
C LEU A 175 9.90 -5.47 -4.83
N ALA A 176 9.10 -6.52 -4.61
CA ALA A 176 9.39 -7.58 -3.64
C ALA A 176 10.73 -8.26 -3.90
N ARG A 177 11.06 -8.52 -5.17
CA ARG A 177 12.33 -9.11 -5.56
C ARG A 177 13.52 -8.22 -5.21
N LEU A 178 13.37 -6.90 -5.37
CA LEU A 178 14.41 -5.93 -5.01
C LEU A 178 14.59 -5.82 -3.49
N LEU A 179 13.47 -5.83 -2.74
CA LEU A 179 13.46 -5.63 -1.29
C LEU A 179 13.68 -6.92 -0.50
N GLU A 180 13.61 -8.07 -1.15
CA GLU A 180 13.66 -9.39 -0.51
C GLU A 180 12.54 -9.62 0.53
N ASN A 181 11.41 -8.94 0.38
CA ASN A 181 10.23 -9.15 1.22
C ASN A 181 9.64 -10.54 0.96
N ARG A 182 9.07 -11.17 1.98
CA ARG A 182 8.26 -12.37 1.78
C ARG A 182 6.85 -11.96 1.35
N VAL A 183 6.41 -12.37 0.16
CA VAL A 183 5.16 -11.89 -0.44
C VAL A 183 4.31 -13.04 -0.95
N ALA A 184 3.11 -13.17 -0.40
CA ALA A 184 2.06 -14.02 -0.95
C ALA A 184 1.05 -13.14 -1.71
N ALA A 185 0.83 -13.41 -2.98
CA ALA A 185 -0.15 -12.71 -3.80
C ALA A 185 -1.38 -13.60 -4.01
N LEU A 186 -2.53 -13.20 -3.45
CA LEU A 186 -3.80 -13.85 -3.72
C LEU A 186 -4.39 -13.29 -5.01
N ARG A 187 -4.62 -14.16 -5.98
CA ARG A 187 -5.07 -13.79 -7.32
C ARG A 187 -6.29 -14.60 -7.73
N ASP A 188 -7.22 -13.98 -8.45
CA ASP A 188 -8.24 -14.69 -9.20
C ASP A 188 -7.61 -15.43 -10.39
N ASN A 189 -8.01 -16.68 -10.65
CA ASN A 189 -7.49 -17.44 -11.80
C ASN A 189 -8.14 -17.03 -13.13
N ASP A 190 -9.22 -16.23 -13.09
CA ASP A 190 -9.95 -15.74 -14.26
C ASP A 190 -10.31 -16.87 -15.27
N GLY A 191 -10.55 -18.08 -14.79
CA GLY A 191 -10.88 -19.25 -15.59
C GLY A 191 -9.71 -19.95 -16.27
N ASN A 192 -8.46 -19.53 -16.02
CA ASN A 192 -7.26 -20.18 -16.52
C ASN A 192 -6.07 -19.99 -15.57
N TYR A 193 -5.96 -20.88 -14.58
CA TYR A 193 -4.90 -20.84 -13.57
C TYR A 193 -3.49 -20.83 -14.19
N GLN A 194 -3.24 -21.74 -15.15
CA GLN A 194 -1.91 -21.88 -15.74
C GLN A 194 -1.43 -20.55 -16.37
N GLN A 195 -2.27 -19.95 -17.19
CA GLN A 195 -1.91 -18.72 -17.90
C GLN A 195 -1.89 -17.50 -16.97
N ASN A 196 -2.90 -17.35 -16.11
CA ASN A 196 -3.13 -16.12 -15.34
C ASN A 196 -2.35 -16.06 -14.03
N CYS A 197 -1.95 -17.21 -13.48
CA CYS A 197 -1.24 -17.30 -12.21
C CYS A 197 0.20 -17.80 -12.36
N ASP A 198 0.45 -18.88 -13.08
CA ASP A 198 1.79 -19.44 -13.21
C ASP A 198 2.63 -18.71 -14.27
N GLU A 199 2.19 -18.72 -15.54
CA GLU A 199 2.98 -18.19 -16.66
C GLU A 199 3.13 -16.66 -16.58
N ARG A 200 2.07 -15.97 -16.20
CA ARG A 200 2.02 -14.50 -16.15
C ARG A 200 3.06 -13.88 -15.22
N TYR A 201 3.43 -14.57 -14.17
CA TYR A 201 4.33 -14.05 -13.12
C TYR A 201 5.66 -14.80 -13.02
N ALA A 202 5.90 -15.81 -13.85
CA ALA A 202 7.07 -16.69 -13.79
C ALA A 202 8.41 -15.93 -13.79
N ASP A 203 8.50 -14.81 -14.50
CA ASP A 203 9.72 -14.01 -14.63
C ASP A 203 9.95 -13.01 -13.49
N VAL A 204 8.94 -12.75 -12.66
CA VAL A 204 9.03 -11.77 -11.54
C VAL A 204 8.98 -12.41 -10.16
N ILE A 205 8.47 -13.64 -10.03
CA ILE A 205 8.48 -14.37 -8.76
C ILE A 205 9.90 -14.84 -8.40
N CYS A 206 10.16 -15.01 -7.11
CA CYS A 206 11.42 -15.53 -6.58
C CYS A 206 11.15 -16.47 -5.41
N SER A 207 12.20 -16.98 -4.75
CA SER A 207 12.05 -17.89 -3.60
C SER A 207 11.24 -17.30 -2.44
N ARG A 208 11.15 -15.97 -2.35
CA ARG A 208 10.43 -15.24 -1.30
C ARG A 208 9.09 -14.67 -1.76
N SER A 209 8.66 -14.93 -2.98
CA SER A 209 7.37 -14.48 -3.49
C SER A 209 6.63 -15.61 -4.18
N ARG A 210 5.31 -15.72 -3.94
CA ARG A 210 4.43 -16.71 -4.54
C ARG A 210 3.09 -16.12 -4.91
N VAL A 211 2.48 -16.64 -5.97
CA VAL A 211 1.08 -16.40 -6.33
C VAL A 211 0.26 -17.60 -5.90
N PHE A 212 -0.86 -17.32 -5.26
CA PHE A 212 -1.84 -18.31 -4.81
C PHE A 212 -3.19 -17.98 -5.43
N ALA A 213 -3.82 -18.98 -6.01
CA ALA A 213 -5.15 -18.91 -6.61
C ALA A 213 -5.81 -20.27 -6.54
N ASP A 214 -7.12 -20.31 -6.69
CA ASP A 214 -7.81 -21.58 -6.82
C ASP A 214 -7.35 -22.28 -8.12
N ARG A 215 -7.02 -23.56 -8.04
CA ARG A 215 -6.58 -24.34 -9.21
C ARG A 215 -7.72 -24.85 -10.08
N ASP A 216 -8.92 -24.85 -9.53
CA ASP A 216 -10.12 -25.18 -10.28
C ASP A 216 -10.55 -23.95 -11.11
N ASN A 217 -10.45 -24.05 -12.42
CA ASN A 217 -10.80 -22.99 -13.35
C ASN A 217 -12.31 -22.62 -13.32
N THR A 218 -13.16 -23.45 -12.76
CA THR A 218 -14.58 -23.13 -12.55
C THR A 218 -14.80 -22.22 -11.35
N ARG A 219 -13.84 -22.17 -10.42
CA ARG A 219 -13.78 -21.28 -9.26
C ARG A 219 -12.93 -20.05 -9.59
N SER A 220 -13.38 -19.31 -10.59
CA SER A 220 -12.56 -18.30 -11.27
C SER A 220 -12.26 -17.04 -10.46
N THR A 221 -13.06 -16.77 -9.40
CA THR A 221 -12.89 -15.60 -8.53
C THR A 221 -13.01 -15.99 -7.06
N PHE A 222 -12.51 -15.08 -6.19
CA PHE A 222 -12.65 -15.23 -4.74
C PHE A 222 -14.10 -15.47 -4.30
N GLU A 223 -15.06 -14.69 -4.84
CA GLU A 223 -16.46 -14.80 -4.43
C GLU A 223 -17.08 -16.14 -4.81
N ILE A 224 -16.67 -16.72 -5.94
CA ILE A 224 -17.14 -18.05 -6.37
C ILE A 224 -16.60 -19.12 -5.44
N SER A 225 -15.30 -19.09 -5.12
CA SER A 225 -14.66 -20.01 -4.18
C SER A 225 -15.31 -19.89 -2.80
N LEU A 226 -15.48 -18.66 -2.31
CA LEU A 226 -16.12 -18.39 -1.02
C LEU A 226 -17.57 -18.92 -0.96
N TYR A 227 -18.36 -18.66 -2.02
CA TYR A 227 -19.73 -19.16 -2.10
C TYR A 227 -19.78 -20.68 -2.11
N GLN A 228 -18.98 -21.34 -2.92
CA GLN A 228 -19.00 -22.81 -3.04
C GLN A 228 -18.60 -23.51 -1.74
N ASP A 229 -17.62 -22.97 -1.02
CA ASP A 229 -17.18 -23.51 0.27
C ASP A 229 -18.14 -23.21 1.43
N ASN A 230 -19.08 -22.25 1.24
CA ASN A 230 -20.00 -21.77 2.27
C ASN A 230 -21.46 -21.66 1.74
N ALA A 231 -21.87 -22.53 0.83
CA ALA A 231 -23.13 -22.39 0.09
C ALA A 231 -24.35 -22.25 1.03
N ASP A 232 -24.50 -23.13 2.00
CA ASP A 232 -25.68 -23.15 2.93
C ASP A 232 -25.72 -21.83 3.75
N LEU A 233 -24.57 -21.35 4.19
CA LEU A 233 -24.46 -20.11 4.94
C LEU A 233 -24.81 -18.91 4.06
N CYS A 234 -24.22 -18.84 2.86
CA CYS A 234 -24.50 -17.78 1.90
C CYS A 234 -25.96 -17.74 1.48
N GLU A 235 -26.58 -18.90 1.24
CA GLU A 235 -28.01 -19.00 0.95
C GLU A 235 -28.86 -18.47 2.12
N THR A 236 -28.49 -18.78 3.36
CA THR A 236 -29.20 -18.29 4.56
C THR A 236 -29.10 -16.77 4.68
N VAL A 237 -27.91 -16.20 4.45
CA VAL A 237 -27.64 -14.76 4.64
C VAL A 237 -28.22 -13.91 3.51
N PHE A 238 -28.14 -14.40 2.27
CA PHE A 238 -28.43 -13.57 1.09
C PHE A 238 -29.72 -13.92 0.37
N ARG A 239 -30.36 -15.05 0.67
CA ARG A 239 -31.65 -15.41 0.06
C ARG A 239 -32.72 -14.43 0.51
N GLY A 240 -33.38 -13.77 -0.43
CA GLY A 240 -34.45 -12.82 -0.15
C GLY A 240 -35.62 -12.98 -1.13
N PRO A 241 -36.88 -12.77 -0.68
CA PRO A 241 -38.08 -13.05 -1.44
C PRO A 241 -38.26 -12.19 -2.72
N ARG A 242 -37.44 -11.17 -2.92
CA ARG A 242 -37.56 -10.23 -4.06
C ARG A 242 -36.31 -10.20 -4.94
N ARG A 243 -35.36 -11.15 -4.81
CA ARG A 243 -34.17 -11.19 -5.62
C ARG A 243 -34.40 -11.93 -6.93
N THR A 244 -33.98 -11.29 -8.03
CA THR A 244 -33.95 -11.90 -9.37
C THR A 244 -32.65 -12.64 -9.63
N LEU A 245 -31.57 -12.30 -8.91
CA LEU A 245 -30.25 -12.92 -9.01
C LEU A 245 -30.16 -14.14 -8.07
N THR A 246 -29.43 -15.15 -8.47
CA THR A 246 -28.96 -16.19 -7.56
C THR A 246 -28.06 -15.58 -6.48
N VAL A 247 -27.83 -16.29 -5.38
CA VAL A 247 -26.96 -15.80 -4.29
C VAL A 247 -25.54 -15.59 -4.80
N GLN A 248 -25.02 -16.50 -5.62
CA GLN A 248 -23.69 -16.35 -6.22
C GLN A 248 -23.59 -15.13 -7.14
N GLU A 249 -24.56 -14.90 -8.02
CA GLU A 249 -24.61 -13.70 -8.86
C GLU A 249 -24.71 -12.41 -8.04
N TYR A 250 -25.48 -12.45 -6.94
CA TYR A 250 -25.53 -11.30 -6.03
C TYR A 250 -24.18 -11.01 -5.38
N MET A 251 -23.45 -12.03 -4.90
CA MET A 251 -22.13 -11.87 -4.30
C MET A 251 -21.13 -11.32 -5.32
N LEU A 252 -21.15 -11.80 -6.56
CA LEU A 252 -20.31 -11.28 -7.65
C LEU A 252 -20.62 -9.82 -7.98
N ALA A 253 -21.89 -9.43 -7.95
CA ALA A 253 -22.30 -8.05 -8.24
C ALA A 253 -22.06 -7.07 -7.06
N ASN A 254 -21.94 -7.58 -5.83
CA ASN A 254 -21.84 -6.79 -4.60
C ASN A 254 -20.69 -7.28 -3.71
N LYS A 255 -19.50 -7.46 -4.29
CA LYS A 255 -18.34 -8.12 -3.67
C LYS A 255 -18.03 -7.65 -2.24
N ALA A 256 -17.71 -6.37 -2.05
CA ALA A 256 -17.34 -5.81 -0.75
C ALA A 256 -18.50 -5.85 0.26
N GLU A 257 -19.72 -5.55 -0.18
CA GLU A 257 -20.91 -5.57 0.69
C GLU A 257 -21.23 -6.99 1.16
N ALA A 258 -21.12 -7.97 0.26
CA ALA A 258 -21.34 -9.39 0.61
C ALA A 258 -20.28 -9.87 1.61
N ALA A 259 -19.00 -9.54 1.38
CA ALA A 259 -17.91 -9.86 2.29
C ALA A 259 -18.11 -9.22 3.67
N PHE A 260 -18.46 -7.95 3.71
CA PHE A 260 -18.70 -7.23 4.96
C PHE A 260 -19.88 -7.82 5.76
N ARG A 261 -20.95 -8.18 5.08
CA ARG A 261 -22.10 -8.78 5.73
C ARG A 261 -21.80 -10.18 6.29
N LEU A 262 -21.04 -10.99 5.57
CA LEU A 262 -20.55 -12.28 6.07
C LEU A 262 -19.63 -12.10 7.28
N LEU A 263 -18.73 -11.11 7.25
CA LEU A 263 -17.88 -10.77 8.38
C LEU A 263 -18.69 -10.42 9.63
N GLN A 264 -19.70 -9.55 9.48
CA GLN A 264 -20.51 -9.10 10.62
C GLN A 264 -21.34 -10.22 11.27
N LEU A 265 -21.89 -11.12 10.48
CA LEU A 265 -22.85 -12.09 10.96
C LEU A 265 -22.24 -13.46 11.28
N HIS A 266 -21.19 -13.86 10.56
CA HIS A 266 -20.71 -15.25 10.54
C HIS A 266 -19.18 -15.40 10.44
N ALA A 267 -18.40 -14.42 10.88
CA ALA A 267 -16.93 -14.46 10.78
C ALA A 267 -16.30 -15.76 11.33
N GLY A 268 -16.85 -16.30 12.42
CA GLY A 268 -16.39 -17.54 13.07
C GLY A 268 -16.84 -18.84 12.41
N GLU A 269 -17.77 -18.80 11.45
CA GLU A 269 -18.38 -19.98 10.83
C GLU A 269 -17.87 -20.24 9.40
N LEU A 270 -17.33 -19.21 8.74
CA LEU A 270 -16.87 -19.27 7.36
C LEU A 270 -15.78 -20.32 7.15
N THR A 271 -15.97 -21.21 6.20
CA THR A 271 -14.91 -22.08 5.70
C THR A 271 -13.94 -21.25 4.85
N VAL A 272 -12.67 -21.34 5.16
CA VAL A 272 -11.61 -20.62 4.42
C VAL A 272 -11.25 -21.41 3.18
N PRO A 273 -11.29 -20.84 1.97
CA PRO A 273 -10.87 -21.54 0.76
C PRO A 273 -9.41 -22.06 0.84
N ASP A 274 -9.16 -23.25 0.32
CA ASP A 274 -7.89 -23.97 0.47
C ASP A 274 -6.68 -23.15 0.00
N TYR A 275 -6.76 -22.49 -1.14
CA TYR A 275 -5.64 -21.68 -1.67
C TYR A 275 -5.31 -20.48 -0.76
N ILE A 276 -6.30 -19.95 -0.03
CA ILE A 276 -6.09 -18.90 0.99
C ILE A 276 -5.41 -19.51 2.21
N GLN A 277 -5.84 -20.68 2.68
CA GLN A 277 -5.17 -21.38 3.78
C GLN A 277 -3.70 -21.66 3.43
N GLU A 278 -3.41 -22.13 2.20
CA GLU A 278 -2.05 -22.34 1.71
C GLU A 278 -1.24 -21.03 1.74
N ALA A 279 -1.80 -19.91 1.26
CA ALA A 279 -1.14 -18.61 1.26
C ALA A 279 -0.83 -18.12 2.67
N LEU A 280 -1.81 -18.22 3.59
CA LEU A 280 -1.67 -17.79 4.97
C LEU A 280 -0.66 -18.66 5.75
N ALA A 281 -0.62 -19.96 5.49
CA ALA A 281 0.38 -20.85 6.06
C ALA A 281 1.78 -20.47 5.56
N TRP A 282 1.93 -20.31 4.24
CA TRP A 282 3.21 -19.99 3.62
C TRP A 282 3.79 -18.65 4.06
N ILE A 283 2.95 -17.61 4.19
CA ILE A 283 3.45 -16.26 4.56
C ILE A 283 3.96 -16.22 6.01
N ARG A 284 3.49 -17.10 6.88
CA ARG A 284 3.90 -17.18 8.29
C ARG A 284 5.26 -17.83 8.50
N GLU A 285 5.69 -18.75 7.64
CA GLU A 285 7.02 -19.37 7.71
C GLU A 285 8.15 -18.33 7.63
#